data_4ec2f20943e399de328e3c3a317a0018
#
_entry.id   4ec2f20943e399de328e3c3a317a0018
#
_cell.length_a   1.000
_cell.length_b   1.000
_cell.length_c   1.000
_cell.angle_alpha   90.00
_cell.angle_beta   90.00
_cell.angle_gamma   90.00
#
_symmetry.space_group_name_H-M   'P 1'
#
loop_
_entity.id
_entity.type
_entity.pdbx_description
1 polymer ?
#
loop_
_entity_poly.entity_id
_entity_poly.type
_entity_poly.pdbx_seq_one_letter_code
_entity_poly.pdbx_strand_id
1 'polypeptide(L)'
;EYLLKEVLNEELHRKQQELNLFYISKVTIDTIPLTIRVTTSKGVKTFTVDAKKSKKNISQSMAERSWHSAACMKSRLSTDTLNLLWNRRLKSQQIFAKTDVHITTTHLDNTISYCKCKNCKDYCFGTHKFTFYVGNRCEIEVIAFCSYLRWAVYQYHSIPFEVIWSVTAVLIIILCSWYLIKKYISKIRNDKKHLANDRDRERKVRIQ
;
A
#
# COMPACT_ATOMS: atom_id res chain seq x y z
N GLU A 1 -2.58 1.68 -2.89
CA GLU A 1 -3.60 2.53 -3.51
C GLU A 1 -3.65 2.34 -5.03
N TYR A 2 -2.53 2.50 -5.73
CA TYR A 2 -2.44 2.37 -7.19
C TYR A 2 -2.98 1.03 -7.71
N LEU A 3 -2.52 -0.09 -7.17
CA LEU A 3 -2.95 -1.44 -7.59
C LEU A 3 -4.45 -1.68 -7.41
N LEU A 4 -5.06 -1.11 -6.39
CA LEU A 4 -6.50 -1.20 -6.20
C LEU A 4 -7.26 -0.40 -7.25
N LYS A 5 -6.77 0.80 -7.59
CA LYS A 5 -7.36 1.63 -8.64
C LYS A 5 -7.30 0.93 -10.01
N GLU A 6 -6.18 0.28 -10.31
CA GLU A 6 -5.98 -0.51 -11.52
C GLU A 6 -7.00 -1.67 -11.60
N VAL A 7 -7.10 -2.48 -10.54
CA VAL A 7 -8.06 -3.60 -10.47
C VAL A 7 -9.50 -3.13 -10.60
N LEU A 8 -9.85 -2.00 -9.97
CA LEU A 8 -11.19 -1.45 -10.06
C LEU A 8 -11.50 -0.97 -11.49
N ASN A 9 -10.55 -0.35 -12.16
CA ASN A 9 -10.68 0.03 -13.58
C ASN A 9 -10.84 -1.21 -14.48
N GLU A 10 -10.01 -2.22 -14.31
CA GLU A 10 -10.11 -3.47 -15.08
C GLU A 10 -11.50 -4.11 -14.94
N GLU A 11 -12.03 -4.19 -13.71
CA GLU A 11 -13.37 -4.75 -13.47
C GLU A 11 -14.48 -3.90 -14.09
N LEU A 12 -14.37 -2.58 -14.05
CA LEU A 12 -15.34 -1.68 -14.70
C LEU A 12 -15.29 -1.81 -16.22
N HIS A 13 -14.12 -1.89 -16.81
CA HIS A 13 -13.97 -2.11 -18.26
C HIS A 13 -14.50 -3.48 -18.69
N ARG A 14 -14.23 -4.54 -17.91
CA ARG A 14 -14.79 -5.86 -18.16
C ARG A 14 -16.33 -5.83 -18.19
N LYS A 15 -16.94 -5.18 -17.21
CA LYS A 15 -18.40 -4.99 -17.15
C LYS A 15 -18.93 -4.18 -18.33
N GLN A 16 -18.21 -3.17 -18.75
CA GLN A 16 -18.57 -2.36 -19.93
C GLN A 16 -18.59 -3.20 -21.21
N GLN A 17 -17.58 -4.05 -21.39
CA GLN A 17 -17.50 -4.96 -22.54
C GLN A 17 -18.60 -6.01 -22.52
N GLU A 18 -18.83 -6.67 -21.37
CA GLU A 18 -19.90 -7.67 -21.22
C GLU A 18 -21.29 -7.12 -21.53
N LEU A 19 -21.52 -5.86 -21.25
CA LEU A 19 -22.81 -5.21 -21.47
C LEU A 19 -22.97 -4.59 -22.85
N ASN A 20 -21.95 -4.69 -23.72
CA ASN A 20 -21.91 -4.06 -25.06
C ASN A 20 -22.31 -2.56 -25.00
N LEU A 21 -21.88 -1.88 -23.96
CA LEU A 21 -22.20 -0.48 -23.74
C LEU A 21 -21.23 0.39 -24.56
N PHE A 22 -21.52 0.62 -25.82
CA PHE A 22 -20.83 1.59 -26.66
C PHE A 22 -21.67 2.87 -26.75
N TYR A 23 -21.28 3.89 -26.00
CA TYR A 23 -21.94 5.18 -26.09
C TYR A 23 -20.92 6.30 -26.21
N ILE A 24 -21.16 7.20 -27.13
CA ILE A 24 -20.37 8.41 -27.27
C ILE A 24 -21.21 9.56 -26.76
N SER A 25 -21.00 10.00 -25.53
CA SER A 25 -21.54 11.27 -25.05
C SER A 25 -20.40 12.20 -24.70
N LYS A 26 -20.37 13.34 -25.36
CA LYS A 26 -19.48 14.45 -25.04
C LYS A 26 -20.22 15.33 -24.02
N VAL A 27 -19.94 15.14 -22.75
CA VAL A 27 -20.47 16.00 -21.69
C VAL A 27 -19.33 16.90 -21.22
N THR A 28 -19.43 18.18 -21.54
CA THR A 28 -18.57 19.24 -21.00
C THR A 28 -19.24 19.79 -19.74
N ILE A 29 -18.51 19.83 -18.65
CA ILE A 29 -19.02 20.41 -17.38
C ILE A 29 -17.94 21.31 -16.80
N ASP A 30 -18.26 22.59 -16.69
CA ASP A 30 -17.35 23.67 -16.26
C ASP A 30 -17.78 24.33 -14.93
N THR A 31 -18.53 23.64 -14.07
CA THR A 31 -18.98 24.26 -12.81
C THR A 31 -18.60 23.47 -11.58
N ILE A 32 -18.02 24.16 -10.62
CA ILE A 32 -17.77 23.67 -9.25
C ILE A 32 -18.68 24.46 -8.31
N PRO A 33 -19.64 23.86 -7.57
CA PRO A 33 -19.84 22.41 -7.40
C PRO A 33 -20.49 21.74 -8.61
N LEU A 34 -20.08 20.50 -8.88
CA LEU A 34 -20.58 19.71 -9.98
C LEU A 34 -22.08 19.38 -9.75
N THR A 35 -22.95 19.93 -10.57
CA THR A 35 -24.39 19.66 -10.53
C THR A 35 -24.78 18.71 -11.65
N ILE A 36 -25.36 17.57 -11.31
CA ILE A 36 -25.77 16.55 -12.26
C ILE A 36 -27.28 16.44 -12.28
N ARG A 37 -27.88 16.55 -13.44
CA ARG A 37 -29.31 16.33 -13.67
C ARG A 37 -29.52 14.92 -14.21
N VAL A 38 -30.36 14.16 -13.55
CA VAL A 38 -30.75 12.81 -13.97
C VAL A 38 -32.24 12.82 -14.33
N THR A 39 -32.52 12.57 -15.61
CA THR A 39 -33.91 12.43 -16.09
C THR A 39 -34.34 10.99 -15.93
N THR A 40 -35.43 10.75 -15.25
CA THR A 40 -36.06 9.43 -15.04
C THR A 40 -37.51 9.47 -15.51
N SER A 41 -38.16 8.31 -15.62
CA SER A 41 -39.60 8.24 -15.90
C SER A 41 -40.46 8.94 -14.84
N LYS A 42 -39.92 9.19 -13.65
CA LYS A 42 -40.59 9.89 -12.53
C LYS A 42 -40.24 11.39 -12.46
N GLY A 43 -39.51 11.92 -13.45
CA GLY A 43 -39.12 13.33 -13.50
C GLY A 43 -37.60 13.56 -13.47
N VAL A 44 -37.22 14.82 -13.33
CA VAL A 44 -35.82 15.26 -13.30
C VAL A 44 -35.37 15.44 -11.86
N LYS A 45 -34.29 14.78 -11.47
CA LYS A 45 -33.65 14.98 -10.16
C LYS A 45 -32.29 15.65 -10.35
N THR A 46 -32.01 16.63 -9.50
CA THR A 46 -30.73 17.34 -9.48
C THR A 46 -29.91 16.91 -8.28
N PHE A 47 -28.65 16.58 -8.50
CA PHE A 47 -27.71 16.15 -7.47
C PHE A 47 -26.48 17.06 -7.50
N THR A 48 -26.03 17.48 -6.33
CA THR A 48 -24.77 18.20 -6.17
C THR A 48 -23.69 17.24 -5.68
N VAL A 49 -22.58 17.17 -6.39
CA VAL A 49 -21.47 16.29 -6.04
C VAL A 49 -20.43 17.07 -5.25
N ASP A 50 -20.02 16.54 -4.11
CA ASP A 50 -18.95 17.10 -3.30
C ASP A 50 -17.64 17.07 -4.10
N ALA A 51 -16.94 18.20 -4.16
CA ALA A 51 -15.67 18.36 -4.85
C ALA A 51 -14.60 17.37 -4.31
N LYS A 52 -14.60 17.07 -3.01
CA LYS A 52 -13.68 16.10 -2.39
C LYS A 52 -13.94 14.68 -2.90
N LYS A 53 -15.21 14.29 -3.02
CA LYS A 53 -15.61 12.99 -3.58
C LYS A 53 -15.27 12.92 -5.07
N SER A 54 -15.53 13.99 -5.80
CA SER A 54 -15.22 14.08 -7.24
C SER A 54 -13.73 13.93 -7.53
N LYS A 55 -12.84 14.52 -6.71
CA LYS A 55 -11.37 14.34 -6.84
C LYS A 55 -10.91 12.91 -6.61
N LYS A 56 -11.61 12.17 -5.76
CA LYS A 56 -11.31 10.75 -5.46
C LYS A 56 -12.07 9.78 -6.38
N ASN A 57 -12.79 10.30 -7.39
CA ASN A 57 -13.42 9.44 -8.37
C ASN A 57 -12.36 8.72 -9.20
N ILE A 58 -12.64 7.47 -9.55
CA ILE A 58 -11.70 6.62 -10.29
C ILE A 58 -11.40 7.18 -11.67
N SER A 59 -12.39 7.79 -12.32
CA SER A 59 -12.22 8.54 -13.55
C SER A 59 -12.40 10.04 -13.35
N GLN A 60 -11.64 10.82 -14.08
CA GLN A 60 -11.81 12.27 -14.17
C GLN A 60 -12.71 12.66 -15.35
N SER A 61 -12.90 11.77 -16.32
CA SER A 61 -13.77 11.97 -17.47
C SER A 61 -15.24 11.74 -17.11
N MET A 62 -16.10 12.73 -17.40
CA MET A 62 -17.53 12.59 -17.16
C MET A 62 -18.19 11.52 -18.04
N ALA A 63 -17.69 11.32 -19.25
CA ALA A 63 -18.15 10.27 -20.14
C ALA A 63 -17.90 8.88 -19.50
N GLU A 64 -16.68 8.63 -19.01
CA GLU A 64 -16.36 7.39 -18.29
C GLU A 64 -17.16 7.22 -17.02
N ARG A 65 -17.37 8.29 -16.24
CA ARG A 65 -18.21 8.24 -15.02
C ARG A 65 -19.63 7.82 -15.35
N SER A 66 -20.21 8.34 -16.47
CA SER A 66 -21.54 7.96 -16.95
C SER A 66 -21.60 6.48 -17.30
N TRP A 67 -20.55 5.98 -17.94
CA TRP A 67 -20.40 4.56 -18.25
C TRP A 67 -20.33 3.70 -17.01
N HIS A 68 -19.51 4.09 -16.04
CA HIS A 68 -19.40 3.39 -14.78
C HIS A 68 -20.74 3.34 -14.06
N SER A 69 -21.50 4.46 -14.04
CA SER A 69 -22.86 4.47 -13.51
C SER A 69 -23.76 3.47 -14.21
N ALA A 70 -23.79 3.49 -15.55
CA ALA A 70 -24.65 2.61 -16.35
C ALA A 70 -24.24 1.13 -16.17
N ALA A 71 -22.96 0.82 -16.19
CA ALA A 71 -22.46 -0.54 -15.99
C ALA A 71 -22.83 -1.08 -14.60
N CYS A 72 -22.63 -0.27 -13.55
CA CYS A 72 -22.94 -0.68 -12.19
C CYS A 72 -24.44 -0.74 -11.86
N MET A 73 -25.27 0.00 -12.60
CA MET A 73 -26.73 -0.15 -12.52
C MET A 73 -27.21 -1.49 -13.07
N LYS A 74 -26.61 -1.96 -14.16
CA LYS A 74 -26.96 -3.26 -14.79
C LYS A 74 -26.32 -4.44 -14.07
N SER A 75 -25.07 -4.31 -13.64
CA SER A 75 -24.32 -5.37 -12.97
C SER A 75 -23.56 -4.80 -11.77
N ARG A 76 -24.02 -5.12 -10.56
CA ARG A 76 -23.41 -4.63 -9.32
C ARG A 76 -21.95 -5.07 -9.20
N LEU A 77 -21.10 -4.20 -8.63
CA LEU A 77 -19.75 -4.55 -8.25
C LEU A 77 -19.79 -5.58 -7.10
N SER A 78 -19.00 -6.65 -7.25
CA SER A 78 -18.88 -7.68 -6.21
C SER A 78 -17.66 -7.37 -5.34
N THR A 79 -17.87 -7.25 -4.03
CA THR A 79 -16.80 -7.07 -3.04
C THR A 79 -15.84 -8.24 -3.02
N ASP A 80 -16.37 -9.46 -3.15
CA ASP A 80 -15.55 -10.69 -3.14
C ASP A 80 -14.65 -10.76 -4.37
N THR A 81 -15.19 -10.44 -5.56
CA THR A 81 -14.42 -10.42 -6.82
C THR A 81 -13.31 -9.37 -6.76
N LEU A 82 -13.64 -8.14 -6.34
CA LEU A 82 -12.65 -7.06 -6.23
C LEU A 82 -11.55 -7.41 -5.22
N ASN A 83 -11.93 -7.96 -4.06
CA ASN A 83 -10.97 -8.36 -3.05
C ASN A 83 -10.06 -9.49 -3.53
N LEU A 84 -10.59 -10.46 -4.26
CA LEU A 84 -9.83 -11.56 -4.85
C LEU A 84 -8.84 -11.06 -5.89
N LEU A 85 -9.27 -10.20 -6.83
CA LEU A 85 -8.43 -9.63 -7.87
C LEU A 85 -7.32 -8.76 -7.26
N TRP A 86 -7.67 -7.93 -6.28
CA TRP A 86 -6.70 -7.09 -5.59
C TRP A 86 -5.65 -7.92 -4.83
N ASN A 87 -6.08 -8.95 -4.09
CA ASN A 87 -5.14 -9.88 -3.43
C ASN A 87 -4.23 -10.59 -4.42
N ARG A 88 -4.75 -11.01 -5.57
CA ARG A 88 -3.96 -11.63 -6.63
C ARG A 88 -2.90 -10.66 -7.16
N ARG A 89 -3.28 -9.39 -7.40
CA ARG A 89 -2.37 -8.35 -7.86
C ARG A 89 -1.31 -7.99 -6.82
N LEU A 90 -1.67 -7.92 -5.54
CA LEU A 90 -0.71 -7.72 -4.45
C LEU A 90 0.30 -8.86 -4.38
N LYS A 91 -0.16 -10.10 -4.45
CA LYS A 91 0.72 -11.28 -4.44
C LYS A 91 1.67 -11.33 -5.64
N SER A 92 1.23 -10.93 -6.82
CA SER A 92 2.10 -10.85 -8.01
C SER A 92 3.23 -9.83 -7.85
N GLN A 93 3.02 -8.83 -6.99
CA GLN A 93 4.02 -7.84 -6.59
C GLN A 93 4.75 -8.22 -5.28
N GLN A 94 4.62 -9.48 -4.85
CA GLN A 94 5.22 -10.00 -3.61
C GLN A 94 4.77 -9.27 -2.33
N ILE A 95 3.61 -8.59 -2.37
CA ILE A 95 3.02 -7.92 -1.22
C ILE A 95 2.04 -8.87 -0.55
N PHE A 96 2.41 -9.37 0.63
CA PHE A 96 1.57 -10.25 1.44
C PHE A 96 0.80 -9.42 2.46
N ALA A 97 -0.44 -9.10 2.14
CA ALA A 97 -1.31 -8.28 2.98
C ALA A 97 -2.67 -8.95 3.16
N LYS A 98 -3.32 -8.67 4.30
CA LYS A 98 -4.74 -8.98 4.48
C LYS A 98 -5.54 -7.81 3.94
N THR A 99 -6.52 -8.10 3.10
CA THR A 99 -7.33 -7.08 2.44
C THR A 99 -8.81 -7.30 2.69
N ASP A 100 -9.56 -6.21 2.70
CA ASP A 100 -11.01 -6.20 2.76
C ASP A 100 -11.56 -5.09 1.87
N VAL A 101 -12.69 -5.33 1.21
CA VAL A 101 -13.35 -4.36 0.35
C VAL A 101 -14.80 -4.22 0.76
N HIS A 102 -15.21 -2.98 1.00
CA HIS A 102 -16.58 -2.58 1.27
C HIS A 102 -17.11 -1.71 0.14
N ILE A 103 -18.34 -1.91 -0.24
CA ILE A 103 -18.99 -1.10 -1.28
C ILE A 103 -20.28 -0.55 -0.71
N THR A 104 -20.41 0.76 -0.77
CA THR A 104 -21.63 1.50 -0.42
C THR A 104 -22.21 2.11 -1.69
N THR A 105 -23.45 1.82 -2.02
CA THR A 105 -24.14 2.38 -3.19
C THR A 105 -25.29 3.26 -2.74
N THR A 106 -25.30 4.52 -3.17
CA THR A 106 -26.40 5.46 -2.97
C THR A 106 -27.29 5.47 -4.21
N HIS A 107 -28.51 5.00 -4.07
CA HIS A 107 -29.49 4.93 -5.15
C HIS A 107 -30.11 6.31 -5.49
N LEU A 108 -30.91 6.36 -6.56
CA LEU A 108 -31.58 7.60 -7.01
C LEU A 108 -32.66 8.10 -6.04
N ASP A 109 -33.17 7.25 -5.19
CA ASP A 109 -34.14 7.55 -4.13
C ASP A 109 -33.46 7.90 -2.79
N ASN A 110 -32.14 8.04 -2.79
CA ASN A 110 -31.27 8.23 -1.63
C ASN A 110 -31.24 7.03 -0.66
N THR A 111 -31.77 5.89 -1.04
CA THR A 111 -31.53 4.65 -0.27
C THR A 111 -30.08 4.22 -0.39
N ILE A 112 -29.53 3.65 0.68
CA ILE A 112 -28.15 3.22 0.74
C ILE A 112 -28.11 1.69 0.85
N SER A 113 -27.42 1.05 -0.06
CA SER A 113 -27.08 -0.36 0.02
C SER A 113 -25.61 -0.54 0.38
N TYR A 114 -25.35 -1.46 1.29
CA TYR A 114 -24.01 -1.75 1.78
C TYR A 114 -23.68 -3.22 1.54
N CYS A 115 -22.50 -3.47 0.98
CA CYS A 115 -21.95 -4.80 0.77
C CYS A 115 -20.57 -4.89 1.40
N LYS A 116 -20.34 -5.96 2.16
CA LYS A 116 -19.06 -6.31 2.76
C LYS A 116 -18.62 -7.68 2.23
N CYS A 117 -17.32 -7.88 2.09
CA CYS A 117 -16.76 -9.19 1.76
C CYS A 117 -17.13 -10.24 2.85
N LYS A 118 -17.51 -11.46 2.44
CA LYS A 118 -18.01 -12.49 3.34
C LYS A 118 -16.98 -12.99 4.37
N ASN A 119 -15.70 -12.98 4.01
CA ASN A 119 -14.61 -13.55 4.81
C ASN A 119 -13.80 -12.51 5.58
N CYS A 120 -14.32 -11.30 5.72
CA CYS A 120 -13.58 -10.22 6.34
C CYS A 120 -13.76 -10.22 7.86
N LYS A 121 -12.64 -10.37 8.56
CA LYS A 121 -12.58 -10.16 10.02
C LYS A 121 -12.50 -8.67 10.27
N ASP A 122 -13.11 -8.21 11.35
CA ASP A 122 -12.99 -6.82 11.77
C ASP A 122 -11.52 -6.47 11.98
N TYR A 123 -11.02 -5.53 11.17
CA TYR A 123 -9.63 -5.13 11.23
C TYR A 123 -9.42 -4.17 12.38
N CYS A 124 -8.66 -4.64 13.38
CA CYS A 124 -8.13 -3.80 14.45
C CYS A 124 -6.79 -3.19 14.02
N PHE A 125 -6.45 -2.06 14.58
CA PHE A 125 -5.18 -1.32 14.57
C PHE A 125 -4.16 -1.64 13.45
N GLY A 126 -3.76 -0.59 12.70
CA GLY A 126 -2.69 -0.66 11.69
C GLY A 126 -3.15 -0.93 10.27
N THR A 127 -4.46 -0.83 9.99
CA THR A 127 -4.99 -0.95 8.64
C THR A 127 -4.96 0.39 7.90
N HIS A 128 -4.44 0.35 6.67
CA HIS A 128 -4.55 1.48 5.75
C HIS A 128 -5.92 1.45 5.08
N LYS A 129 -6.60 2.59 5.10
CA LYS A 129 -7.90 2.79 4.47
C LYS A 129 -7.73 3.57 3.18
N PHE A 130 -8.24 3.03 2.08
CA PHE A 130 -8.32 3.68 0.78
C PHE A 130 -9.79 3.88 0.43
N THR A 131 -10.12 5.03 -0.14
CA THR A 131 -11.51 5.35 -0.52
C THR A 131 -11.51 5.90 -1.93
N PHE A 132 -12.28 5.26 -2.80
CA PHE A 132 -12.54 5.67 -4.17
C PHE A 132 -14.03 5.85 -4.40
N TYR A 133 -14.36 6.67 -5.36
CA TYR A 133 -15.72 6.87 -5.81
C TYR A 133 -15.86 6.46 -7.28
N VAL A 134 -17.03 5.93 -7.63
CA VAL A 134 -17.36 5.48 -8.98
C VAL A 134 -18.70 6.07 -9.37
N GLY A 135 -18.82 6.40 -10.66
CA GLY A 135 -20.04 6.92 -11.24
C GLY A 135 -20.13 8.45 -11.25
N ASN A 136 -21.13 8.96 -11.95
CA ASN A 136 -21.32 10.39 -12.21
C ASN A 136 -21.50 11.19 -10.93
N ARG A 137 -22.36 10.69 -10.04
CA ARG A 137 -22.72 11.33 -8.77
C ARG A 137 -21.81 10.92 -7.63
N CYS A 138 -20.75 10.13 -7.90
CA CYS A 138 -19.98 9.44 -6.87
C CYS A 138 -20.90 8.55 -6.01
N GLU A 139 -21.89 7.92 -6.65
CA GLU A 139 -22.93 7.12 -6.01
C GLU A 139 -22.40 5.81 -5.43
N ILE A 140 -21.28 5.32 -5.94
CA ILE A 140 -20.66 4.10 -5.44
C ILE A 140 -19.37 4.50 -4.73
N GLU A 141 -19.33 4.22 -3.44
CA GLU A 141 -18.13 4.38 -2.62
C GLU A 141 -17.49 3.02 -2.38
N VAL A 142 -16.26 2.87 -2.79
CA VAL A 142 -15.44 1.68 -2.57
C VAL A 142 -14.43 2.00 -1.49
N ILE A 143 -14.58 1.35 -0.34
CA ILE A 143 -13.67 1.47 0.79
C ILE A 143 -12.87 0.17 0.87
N ALA A 144 -11.56 0.27 0.78
CA ALA A 144 -10.68 -0.86 0.89
C ALA A 144 -9.73 -0.71 2.08
N PHE A 145 -9.56 -1.80 2.79
CA PHE A 145 -8.67 -1.90 3.94
C PHE A 145 -7.52 -2.84 3.59
N CYS A 146 -6.32 -2.45 3.96
CA CYS A 146 -5.12 -3.24 3.76
C CYS A 146 -4.31 -3.26 5.05
N SER A 147 -4.08 -4.45 5.59
CA SER A 147 -3.22 -4.67 6.74
C SER A 147 -2.00 -5.49 6.32
N TYR A 148 -0.81 -4.94 6.48
CA TYR A 148 0.44 -5.63 6.19
C TYR A 148 1.38 -5.57 7.38
N LEU A 149 2.18 -6.62 7.57
CA LEU A 149 3.23 -6.60 8.56
C LEU A 149 4.31 -5.57 8.17
N ARG A 150 4.75 -4.75 9.12
CA ARG A 150 5.76 -3.70 8.89
C ARG A 150 7.01 -4.21 8.17
N TRP A 151 7.46 -5.43 8.43
CA TRP A 151 8.64 -5.99 7.77
C TRP A 151 8.42 -6.32 6.28
N ALA A 152 7.18 -6.59 5.84
CA ALA A 152 6.85 -6.79 4.42
C ALA A 152 7.04 -5.50 3.60
N VAL A 153 6.97 -4.33 4.24
CA VAL A 153 7.28 -3.03 3.62
C VAL A 153 8.79 -2.87 3.42
N TYR A 154 9.61 -3.42 4.32
CA TYR A 154 11.06 -3.40 4.19
C TYR A 154 11.55 -4.23 2.99
N GLN A 155 10.86 -5.31 2.62
CA GLN A 155 11.19 -6.07 1.41
C GLN A 155 10.92 -5.28 0.12
N TYR A 156 9.98 -4.34 0.14
CA TYR A 156 9.61 -3.53 -1.04
C TYR A 156 10.48 -2.28 -1.21
N HIS A 157 10.98 -1.71 -0.13
CA HIS A 157 12.06 -0.73 -0.17
C HIS A 157 13.38 -1.49 -0.16
N SER A 158 13.68 -2.07 -1.29
CA SER A 158 14.86 -2.84 -1.60
C SER A 158 16.18 -2.14 -1.24
N ILE A 159 16.53 -2.20 0.04
CA ILE A 159 17.94 -2.45 0.32
C ILE A 159 18.07 -3.95 0.08
N PRO A 160 18.74 -4.43 -0.98
CA PRO A 160 18.83 -5.85 -1.22
C PRO A 160 19.38 -6.48 0.06
N PHE A 161 18.77 -7.57 0.50
CA PHE A 161 19.17 -8.31 1.70
C PHE A 161 20.69 -8.57 1.72
N GLU A 162 21.29 -8.70 0.54
CA GLU A 162 22.72 -8.77 0.27
C GLU A 162 23.50 -7.55 0.80
N VAL A 163 22.94 -6.32 0.71
CA VAL A 163 23.62 -5.11 1.22
C VAL A 163 23.63 -5.10 2.76
N ILE A 164 22.57 -5.56 3.39
CA ILE A 164 22.51 -5.66 4.87
C ILE A 164 23.54 -6.70 5.34
N TRP A 165 23.61 -7.86 4.68
CA TRP A 165 24.59 -8.89 5.01
C TRP A 165 26.03 -8.43 4.74
N SER A 166 26.29 -7.72 3.66
CA SER A 166 27.62 -7.21 3.37
C SER A 166 28.07 -6.18 4.40
N VAL A 167 27.21 -5.25 4.82
CA VAL A 167 27.51 -4.26 5.86
C VAL A 167 27.74 -4.92 7.21
N THR A 168 26.93 -5.90 7.60
CA THR A 168 27.11 -6.63 8.86
C THR A 168 28.39 -7.46 8.86
N ALA A 169 28.75 -8.12 7.75
CA ALA A 169 30.00 -8.85 7.61
C ALA A 169 31.22 -7.93 7.76
N VAL A 170 31.20 -6.77 7.13
CA VAL A 170 32.27 -5.76 7.24
C VAL A 170 32.42 -5.28 8.69
N LEU A 171 31.33 -5.00 9.38
CA LEU A 171 31.35 -4.60 10.80
C LEU A 171 31.95 -5.68 11.70
N ILE A 172 31.61 -6.95 11.47
CA ILE A 172 32.18 -8.08 12.21
C ILE A 172 33.68 -8.18 11.97
N ILE A 173 34.15 -8.04 10.73
CA ILE A 173 35.58 -8.07 10.40
C ILE A 173 36.32 -6.94 11.10
N ILE A 174 35.77 -5.72 11.12
CA ILE A 174 36.37 -4.57 11.82
C ILE A 174 36.48 -4.84 13.33
N LEU A 175 35.41 -5.36 13.94
CA LEU A 175 35.41 -5.68 15.38
C LEU A 175 36.42 -6.78 15.73
N CYS A 176 36.48 -7.83 14.91
CA CYS A 176 37.46 -8.92 15.09
C CYS A 176 38.88 -8.40 14.95
N SER A 177 39.16 -7.58 13.94
CA SER A 177 40.47 -6.97 13.73
C SER A 177 40.88 -6.08 14.90
N TRP A 178 39.97 -5.24 15.38
CA TRP A 178 40.19 -4.42 16.59
C TRP A 178 40.51 -5.27 17.82
N TYR A 179 39.77 -6.35 18.03
CA TYR A 179 40.01 -7.27 19.17
C TYR A 179 41.40 -7.92 19.08
N LEU A 180 41.79 -8.42 17.90
CA LEU A 180 43.09 -9.02 17.68
C LEU A 180 44.23 -8.03 17.90
N ILE A 181 44.11 -6.81 17.38
CA ILE A 181 45.09 -5.74 17.61
C ILE A 181 45.25 -5.43 19.10
N LYS A 182 44.13 -5.28 19.80
CA LYS A 182 44.14 -5.00 21.23
C LYS A 182 44.82 -6.13 22.03
N LYS A 183 44.53 -7.40 21.68
CA LYS A 183 45.15 -8.57 22.29
C LYS A 183 46.64 -8.62 22.01
N TYR A 184 47.07 -8.33 20.77
CA TYR A 184 48.48 -8.30 20.35
C TYR A 184 49.24 -7.21 21.12
N ILE A 185 48.72 -5.97 21.19
CA ILE A 185 49.33 -4.88 21.94
C ILE A 185 49.46 -5.23 23.44
N SER A 186 48.42 -5.87 24.01
CA SER A 186 48.48 -6.31 25.44
C SER A 186 49.59 -7.33 25.66
N LYS A 187 49.77 -8.28 24.72
CA LYS A 187 50.87 -9.29 24.78
C LYS A 187 52.23 -8.60 24.74
N ILE A 188 52.45 -7.71 23.76
CA ILE A 188 53.73 -6.98 23.66
C ILE A 188 54.01 -6.17 24.92
N ARG A 189 53.00 -5.56 25.50
CA ARG A 189 53.17 -4.79 26.76
C ARG A 189 53.56 -5.67 27.93
N ASN A 190 52.99 -6.88 28.03
CA ASN A 190 53.35 -7.84 29.05
C ASN A 190 54.76 -8.38 28.86
N ASP A 191 55.15 -8.71 27.63
CA ASP A 191 56.50 -9.20 27.33
C ASP A 191 57.57 -8.14 27.65
N LYS A 192 57.30 -6.85 27.35
CA LYS A 192 58.17 -5.73 27.76
C LYS A 192 58.32 -5.59 29.29
N LYS A 193 57.24 -5.81 30.02
CA LYS A 193 57.25 -5.77 31.51
C LYS A 193 58.08 -6.93 32.09
N HIS A 194 57.98 -8.11 31.50
CA HIS A 194 58.79 -9.26 31.91
C HIS A 194 60.30 -9.04 31.66
N LEU A 195 60.65 -8.52 30.48
CA LEU A 195 62.00 -8.16 30.13
C LEU A 195 62.61 -7.06 31.04
N ALA A 196 61.80 -6.06 31.42
CA ALA A 196 62.23 -5.02 32.35
C ALA A 196 62.51 -5.59 33.76
N ASN A 197 61.59 -6.44 34.28
CA ASN A 197 61.77 -7.11 35.56
C ASN A 197 63.01 -8.02 35.59
N ASP A 198 63.29 -8.74 34.53
CA ASP A 198 64.47 -9.61 34.46
C ASP A 198 65.76 -8.81 34.46
N ARG A 199 65.83 -7.68 33.72
CA ARG A 199 66.98 -6.76 33.78
C ARG A 199 67.19 -6.17 35.17
N ASP A 200 66.16 -5.84 35.92
CA ASP A 200 66.27 -5.32 37.26
C ASP A 200 66.72 -6.39 38.27
N ARG A 201 66.32 -7.66 38.04
CA ARG A 201 66.83 -8.80 38.82
C ARG A 201 68.33 -8.99 38.59
N GLU A 202 68.78 -8.99 37.33
CA GLU A 202 70.19 -9.14 36.98
C GLU A 202 71.07 -8.00 37.56
N ARG A 203 70.53 -6.74 37.57
CA ARG A 203 71.25 -5.62 38.19
C ARG A 203 71.42 -5.79 39.70
N LYS A 204 70.36 -6.28 40.38
CA LYS A 204 70.41 -6.53 41.84
C LYS A 204 71.42 -7.64 42.21
N VAL A 205 71.54 -8.66 41.37
CA VAL A 205 72.53 -9.75 41.58
C VAL A 205 73.96 -9.31 41.39
N ARG A 206 74.25 -8.31 40.53
CA ARG A 206 75.62 -7.79 40.30
C ARG A 206 76.12 -6.80 41.37
N ILE A 207 75.23 -6.36 42.25
CA ILE A 207 75.57 -5.34 43.27
C ILE A 207 75.82 -6.00 44.64
N GLN A 208 75.55 -7.32 44.77
CA GLN A 208 75.92 -8.15 45.90
C GLN A 208 77.25 -8.83 45.65
#